data_8dfe1c22dd518152fe0d6ecf8199e356
#
_entry.id   8dfe1c22dd518152fe0d6ecf8199e356
#
_cell.length_a   1.000
_cell.length_b   1.000
_cell.length_c   1.000
_cell.angle_alpha   90.00
_cell.angle_beta   90.00
_cell.angle_gamma   90.00
#
_symmetry.space_group_name_H-M   'P 1'
#
loop_
_entity.id
_entity.type
_entity.pdbx_description
1 polymer ?
#
loop_
_entity_poly.entity_id
_entity_poly.type
_entity_poly.pdbx_seq_one_letter_code
_entity_poly.pdbx_strand_id
1 'polypeptide(L)'
;MAGLPLHLYRYKEDGGKEKAIDHPLYLLLHDEPNPEMSSFVFRETLMTHLLLWGNAYAQIIRNGKGEVIALYPLMPDRMTVDRDRDGKLYYEYTFSTDDAPTVKGTVVRLKPSDVLHIPGLGFDGLVGYSPIAMAKNAIGMAIACEEYGAKFFANGAAPGGVLEHPGTIKDPQRVRESWQSTFGGSGNANKIAVLEEGMKYTPIGISPEQAQFLETRKFQINEIARIFRVPPHMVGDLEKSSFSNIEQQSLEFVKYTLEPWLVRWEQSIQRTLFSAEEKKQYFTKFNVEGLLRGDYASRMNGYATARQNGWMSANDIRELENMDRIPAEDGGDLYLINGNMLPLGNAGAFADTQPNDDGKEENPDEEVLEVEEQDGDESGESDGNSGENAVPERHHRRGKLV
;
A
#
# COMPACT_ATOMS: atom_id res chain seq x y z
N MET A 1 4.01 -4.59 -2.39
CA MET A 1 3.67 -5.58 -3.43
C MET A 1 4.61 -6.79 -3.41
N ALA A 2 5.91 -6.63 -3.44
CA ALA A 2 6.88 -7.75 -3.46
C ALA A 2 6.66 -8.78 -2.34
N GLY A 3 6.31 -8.32 -1.13
CA GLY A 3 6.04 -9.19 0.01
C GLY A 3 4.67 -9.90 0.01
N LEU A 4 3.82 -9.64 -1.00
CA LEU A 4 2.53 -10.34 -1.09
C LEU A 4 2.71 -11.72 -1.71
N PRO A 5 2.16 -12.81 -1.10
CA PRO A 5 2.20 -14.12 -1.71
C PRO A 5 1.45 -14.12 -3.05
N LEU A 6 2.09 -14.64 -4.09
CA LEU A 6 1.49 -14.87 -5.40
C LEU A 6 1.22 -16.37 -5.53
N HIS A 7 -0.03 -16.75 -5.52
CA HIS A 7 -0.43 -18.16 -5.64
C HIS A 7 -0.97 -18.48 -7.01
N LEU A 8 -0.71 -19.69 -7.45
CA LEU A 8 -1.34 -20.32 -8.60
C LEU A 8 -2.51 -21.16 -8.12
N TYR A 9 -3.68 -20.96 -8.72
CA TYR A 9 -4.91 -21.69 -8.42
C TYR A 9 -5.39 -22.49 -9.61
N ARG A 10 -6.02 -23.62 -9.34
CA ARG A 10 -6.77 -24.45 -10.27
C ARG A 10 -8.27 -24.29 -10.00
N TYR A 11 -9.08 -24.14 -11.05
CA TYR A 11 -10.53 -24.24 -10.93
C TYR A 11 -10.94 -25.68 -10.69
N LYS A 12 -11.82 -25.92 -9.75
CA LYS A 12 -12.45 -27.22 -9.50
C LYS A 12 -13.70 -27.40 -10.34
N GLU A 13 -14.08 -28.64 -10.62
CA GLU A 13 -15.29 -28.95 -11.38
C GLU A 13 -16.57 -28.53 -10.66
N ASP A 14 -16.55 -28.46 -9.33
CA ASP A 14 -17.63 -28.02 -8.46
C ASP A 14 -17.78 -26.49 -8.35
N GLY A 15 -16.99 -25.73 -9.09
CA GLY A 15 -16.97 -24.25 -9.09
C GLY A 15 -16.08 -23.63 -8.02
N GLY A 16 -15.40 -24.42 -7.21
CA GLY A 16 -14.40 -23.96 -6.26
C GLY A 16 -13.02 -23.71 -6.89
N LYS A 17 -12.05 -23.37 -6.05
CA LYS A 17 -10.62 -23.22 -6.43
C LYS A 17 -9.74 -23.90 -5.40
N GLU A 18 -8.56 -24.36 -5.83
CA GLU A 18 -7.53 -24.89 -4.97
C GLU A 18 -6.15 -24.40 -5.40
N LYS A 19 -5.18 -24.38 -4.48
CA LYS A 19 -3.79 -24.04 -4.82
C LYS A 19 -3.18 -25.17 -5.65
N ALA A 20 -2.67 -24.85 -6.84
CA ALA A 20 -2.05 -25.80 -7.76
C ALA A 20 -0.54 -25.93 -7.44
N ILE A 21 -0.20 -26.51 -6.28
CA ILE A 21 1.18 -26.61 -5.77
C ILE A 21 2.02 -27.57 -6.65
N ASP A 22 1.35 -28.52 -7.29
CA ASP A 22 1.92 -29.52 -8.19
C ASP A 22 2.31 -28.95 -9.57
N HIS A 23 1.85 -27.74 -9.91
CA HIS A 23 2.13 -27.13 -11.20
C HIS A 23 3.54 -26.52 -11.25
N PRO A 24 4.35 -26.72 -12.31
CA PRO A 24 5.73 -26.19 -12.41
C PRO A 24 5.85 -24.68 -12.20
N LEU A 25 4.87 -23.90 -12.67
CA LEU A 25 4.83 -22.44 -12.46
C LEU A 25 4.60 -22.03 -11.01
N TYR A 26 4.11 -22.91 -10.13
CA TYR A 26 3.88 -22.55 -8.73
C TYR A 26 5.19 -22.17 -8.05
N LEU A 27 6.19 -23.04 -8.13
CA LEU A 27 7.52 -22.81 -7.54
C LEU A 27 8.17 -21.53 -8.11
N LEU A 28 8.12 -21.35 -9.44
CA LEU A 28 8.71 -20.20 -10.13
C LEU A 28 8.06 -18.85 -9.69
N LEU A 29 6.76 -18.83 -9.51
CA LEU A 29 6.05 -17.59 -9.16
C LEU A 29 6.04 -17.32 -7.65
N HIS A 30 6.01 -18.38 -6.84
CA HIS A 30 5.87 -18.27 -5.39
C HIS A 30 7.22 -18.21 -4.68
N ASP A 31 8.20 -19.03 -5.06
CA ASP A 31 9.46 -19.21 -4.34
C ASP A 31 10.68 -18.72 -5.10
N GLU A 32 11.02 -19.33 -6.24
CA GLU A 32 12.26 -19.12 -6.97
C GLU A 32 12.03 -18.99 -8.49
N PRO A 33 11.99 -17.76 -9.03
CA PRO A 33 11.86 -17.52 -10.47
C PRO A 33 13.08 -17.95 -11.27
N ASN A 34 14.26 -18.01 -10.65
CA ASN A 34 15.52 -18.46 -11.21
C ASN A 34 16.51 -18.76 -10.06
N PRO A 35 17.66 -19.44 -10.34
CA PRO A 35 18.65 -19.79 -9.30
C PRO A 35 19.37 -18.61 -8.63
N GLU A 36 19.22 -17.39 -9.14
CA GLU A 36 19.98 -16.21 -8.67
C GLU A 36 19.17 -15.36 -7.68
N MET A 37 17.84 -15.47 -7.65
CA MET A 37 17.00 -14.61 -6.83
C MET A 37 15.72 -15.28 -6.36
N SER A 38 15.27 -14.89 -5.16
CA SER A 38 13.95 -15.27 -4.65
C SER A 38 12.83 -14.55 -5.39
N SER A 39 11.61 -15.05 -5.28
CA SER A 39 10.43 -14.43 -5.86
C SER A 39 10.16 -13.02 -5.28
N PHE A 40 10.56 -12.76 -4.02
CA PHE A 40 10.48 -11.44 -3.43
C PHE A 40 11.38 -10.45 -4.20
N VAL A 41 12.67 -10.77 -4.34
CA VAL A 41 13.65 -9.91 -5.05
C VAL A 41 13.24 -9.71 -6.51
N PHE A 42 12.79 -10.75 -7.19
CA PHE A 42 12.29 -10.65 -8.56
C PHE A 42 11.13 -9.68 -8.69
N ARG A 43 10.12 -9.81 -7.81
CA ARG A 43 8.96 -8.90 -7.82
C ARG A 43 9.34 -7.47 -7.44
N GLU A 44 10.26 -7.30 -6.49
CA GLU A 44 10.78 -5.99 -6.09
C GLU A 44 11.50 -5.31 -7.26
N THR A 45 12.40 -6.04 -7.95
CA THR A 45 13.13 -5.55 -9.13
C THR A 45 12.17 -5.12 -10.24
N LEU A 46 11.24 -5.99 -10.62
CA LEU A 46 10.28 -5.65 -11.68
C LEU A 46 9.34 -4.50 -11.27
N MET A 47 8.95 -4.40 -10.00
CA MET A 47 8.15 -3.27 -9.52
C MET A 47 8.96 -1.97 -9.54
N THR A 48 10.26 -2.02 -9.21
CA THR A 48 11.18 -0.89 -9.34
C THR A 48 11.26 -0.43 -10.79
N HIS A 49 11.39 -1.37 -11.74
CA HIS A 49 11.35 -1.05 -13.16
C HIS A 49 10.05 -0.36 -13.58
N LEU A 50 8.90 -0.85 -13.11
CA LEU A 50 7.60 -0.23 -13.38
C LEU A 50 7.51 1.20 -12.85
N LEU A 51 7.97 1.44 -11.62
CA LEU A 51 7.89 2.75 -10.97
C LEU A 51 8.87 3.77 -11.57
N LEU A 52 10.02 3.34 -12.08
CA LEU A 52 11.02 4.22 -12.66
C LEU A 52 10.83 4.42 -14.18
N TRP A 53 10.65 3.33 -14.93
CA TRP A 53 10.58 3.36 -16.39
C TRP A 53 9.18 3.15 -16.97
N GLY A 54 8.20 2.78 -16.13
CA GLY A 54 6.83 2.53 -16.56
C GLY A 54 6.61 1.18 -17.23
N ASN A 55 7.65 0.36 -17.36
CA ASN A 55 7.58 -0.99 -17.93
C ASN A 55 8.47 -1.92 -17.15
N ALA A 56 8.05 -3.17 -17.00
CA ALA A 56 8.90 -4.24 -16.50
C ALA A 56 8.94 -5.39 -17.49
N TYR A 57 10.13 -5.93 -17.69
CA TYR A 57 10.38 -7.03 -18.62
C TYR A 57 11.13 -8.15 -17.90
N ALA A 58 10.77 -9.38 -18.22
CA ALA A 58 11.58 -10.55 -17.86
C ALA A 58 11.65 -11.51 -19.03
N GLN A 59 12.84 -12.06 -19.29
CA GLN A 59 13.03 -13.11 -20.26
C GLN A 59 12.46 -14.42 -19.73
N ILE A 60 11.70 -15.12 -20.57
CA ILE A 60 11.11 -16.42 -20.26
C ILE A 60 12.01 -17.49 -20.85
N ILE A 61 12.60 -18.31 -19.99
CA ILE A 61 13.39 -19.47 -20.43
C ILE A 61 12.48 -20.70 -20.42
N ARG A 62 12.47 -21.42 -21.54
CA ARG A 62 11.66 -22.63 -21.69
C ARG A 62 12.55 -23.85 -21.98
N ASN A 63 12.12 -24.99 -21.50
CA ASN A 63 12.78 -26.26 -21.86
C ASN A 63 12.33 -26.74 -23.25
N GLY A 64 12.92 -27.90 -23.70
CA GLY A 64 12.59 -28.49 -24.99
C GLY A 64 11.12 -28.96 -25.15
N LYS A 65 10.36 -29.01 -24.06
CA LYS A 65 8.92 -29.32 -24.06
C LYS A 65 8.03 -28.03 -24.09
N GLY A 66 8.66 -26.85 -24.03
CA GLY A 66 7.95 -25.57 -24.00
C GLY A 66 7.52 -25.11 -22.60
N GLU A 67 7.85 -25.86 -21.54
CA GLU A 67 7.55 -25.51 -20.15
C GLU A 67 8.49 -24.39 -19.69
N VAL A 68 7.96 -23.43 -18.93
CA VAL A 68 8.75 -22.33 -18.34
C VAL A 68 9.59 -22.88 -17.19
N ILE A 69 10.92 -22.67 -17.27
CA ILE A 69 11.87 -23.15 -16.26
C ILE A 69 12.59 -22.03 -15.51
N ALA A 70 12.61 -20.81 -16.04
CA ALA A 70 13.17 -19.64 -15.35
C ALA A 70 12.64 -18.33 -15.92
N LEU A 71 12.71 -17.27 -15.10
CA LEU A 71 12.39 -15.89 -15.44
C LEU A 71 13.54 -14.98 -15.01
N TYR A 72 14.13 -14.23 -15.95
CA TYR A 72 15.23 -13.31 -15.68
C TYR A 72 14.80 -11.87 -15.97
N PRO A 73 14.93 -10.92 -15.03
CA PRO A 73 14.62 -9.51 -15.28
C PRO A 73 15.50 -8.93 -16.41
N LEU A 74 14.89 -8.13 -17.27
CA LEU A 74 15.58 -7.39 -18.32
C LEU A 74 15.43 -5.88 -18.02
N MET A 75 16.53 -5.14 -18.23
CA MET A 75 16.57 -3.70 -17.97
C MET A 75 15.69 -2.94 -18.97
N PRO A 76 14.73 -2.10 -18.50
CA PRO A 76 13.80 -1.39 -19.41
C PRO A 76 14.45 -0.35 -20.28
N ASP A 77 15.54 0.27 -19.86
CA ASP A 77 16.30 1.27 -20.64
C ASP A 77 17.04 0.67 -21.83
N ARG A 78 17.14 -0.66 -21.87
CA ARG A 78 17.79 -1.43 -22.96
C ARG A 78 16.78 -2.19 -23.81
N MET A 79 15.49 -2.02 -23.54
CA MET A 79 14.42 -2.71 -24.24
C MET A 79 13.68 -1.76 -25.19
N THR A 80 13.57 -2.16 -26.45
CA THR A 80 12.72 -1.49 -27.45
C THR A 80 11.58 -2.42 -27.82
N VAL A 81 10.37 -1.87 -27.85
CA VAL A 81 9.15 -2.57 -28.27
C VAL A 81 8.67 -1.98 -29.57
N ASP A 82 8.59 -2.76 -30.62
CA ASP A 82 8.22 -2.28 -31.95
C ASP A 82 7.47 -3.36 -32.74
N ARG A 83 7.01 -3.02 -33.93
CA ARG A 83 6.34 -3.90 -34.88
C ARG A 83 7.17 -4.06 -36.14
N ASP A 84 7.20 -5.27 -36.66
CA ASP A 84 7.82 -5.57 -37.96
C ASP A 84 6.97 -5.04 -39.12
N ARG A 85 7.45 -5.25 -40.34
CA ARG A 85 6.76 -4.83 -41.58
C ARG A 85 5.38 -5.46 -41.77
N ASP A 86 5.17 -6.61 -41.13
CA ASP A 86 3.90 -7.38 -41.15
C ASP A 86 2.99 -6.97 -40.01
N GLY A 87 3.38 -5.97 -39.16
CA GLY A 87 2.65 -5.52 -37.99
C GLY A 87 2.79 -6.40 -36.76
N LYS A 88 3.64 -7.43 -36.79
CA LYS A 88 3.87 -8.33 -35.65
C LYS A 88 4.76 -7.66 -34.62
N LEU A 89 4.33 -7.73 -33.36
CA LEU A 89 5.08 -7.21 -32.23
C LEU A 89 6.37 -8.00 -32.00
N TYR A 90 7.46 -7.30 -31.71
CA TYR A 90 8.72 -7.87 -31.28
C TYR A 90 9.38 -6.99 -30.22
N TYR A 91 10.36 -7.56 -29.52
CA TYR A 91 11.18 -6.89 -28.51
C TYR A 91 12.63 -6.93 -28.97
N GLU A 92 13.34 -5.82 -28.86
CA GLU A 92 14.80 -5.77 -29.08
C GLU A 92 15.48 -5.43 -27.77
N TYR A 93 16.38 -6.30 -27.32
CA TYR A 93 17.17 -6.09 -26.12
C TYR A 93 18.64 -5.90 -26.47
N THR A 94 19.25 -4.84 -25.96
CA THR A 94 20.65 -4.52 -26.16
C THR A 94 21.47 -4.90 -24.94
N PHE A 95 22.34 -5.90 -25.08
CA PHE A 95 23.23 -6.32 -23.99
C PHE A 95 24.31 -5.29 -23.68
N SER A 96 24.58 -5.06 -22.40
CA SER A 96 25.69 -4.25 -21.93
C SER A 96 26.87 -5.09 -21.47
N THR A 97 27.96 -4.43 -21.07
CA THR A 97 29.14 -5.08 -20.51
C THR A 97 28.84 -5.84 -19.21
N ASP A 98 27.83 -5.35 -18.45
CA ASP A 98 27.47 -5.89 -17.16
C ASP A 98 26.66 -7.20 -17.28
N ASP A 99 25.96 -7.41 -18.40
CA ASP A 99 25.20 -8.64 -18.64
C ASP A 99 26.17 -9.81 -18.98
N ALA A 100 27.07 -9.60 -19.91
CA ALA A 100 28.19 -10.51 -20.22
C ALA A 100 29.20 -9.80 -21.12
N PRO A 101 30.51 -9.84 -20.79
CA PRO A 101 31.54 -9.14 -21.57
C PRO A 101 31.61 -9.55 -23.05
N THR A 102 31.25 -10.81 -23.33
CA THR A 102 31.33 -11.40 -24.69
C THR A 102 30.19 -10.99 -25.62
N VAL A 103 29.11 -10.43 -25.10
CA VAL A 103 27.89 -10.04 -25.90
C VAL A 103 27.60 -8.56 -25.86
N LYS A 104 28.53 -7.74 -25.37
CA LYS A 104 28.38 -6.28 -25.31
C LYS A 104 27.93 -5.68 -26.62
N GLY A 105 26.85 -4.84 -26.58
CA GLY A 105 26.32 -4.18 -27.74
C GLY A 105 25.58 -5.10 -28.72
N THR A 106 25.47 -6.38 -28.43
CA THR A 106 24.66 -7.29 -29.23
C THR A 106 23.18 -6.97 -29.03
N VAL A 107 22.47 -6.78 -30.12
CA VAL A 107 21.03 -6.62 -30.13
C VAL A 107 20.38 -7.94 -30.43
N VAL A 108 19.52 -8.40 -29.55
CA VAL A 108 18.78 -9.65 -29.71
C VAL A 108 17.31 -9.35 -29.86
N ARG A 109 16.70 -9.91 -30.89
CA ARG A 109 15.26 -9.82 -31.11
C ARG A 109 14.57 -11.00 -30.42
N LEU A 110 13.66 -10.67 -29.49
CA LEU A 110 12.87 -11.62 -28.73
C LEU A 110 11.42 -11.62 -29.23
N LYS A 111 10.79 -12.79 -29.21
CA LYS A 111 9.37 -12.92 -29.54
C LYS A 111 8.50 -12.52 -28.33
N PRO A 112 7.25 -12.12 -28.53
CA PRO A 112 6.31 -11.86 -27.43
C PRO A 112 6.09 -13.06 -26.50
N SER A 113 6.29 -14.30 -26.98
CA SER A 113 6.21 -15.52 -26.18
C SER A 113 7.39 -15.67 -25.20
N ASP A 114 8.50 -14.98 -25.45
CA ASP A 114 9.75 -15.15 -24.72
C ASP A 114 10.03 -14.00 -23.75
N VAL A 115 9.07 -13.06 -23.65
CA VAL A 115 9.16 -11.88 -22.77
C VAL A 115 7.90 -11.74 -21.94
N LEU A 116 8.01 -11.83 -20.63
CA LEU A 116 6.99 -11.35 -19.70
C LEU A 116 7.08 -9.83 -19.66
N HIS A 117 6.13 -9.17 -20.27
CA HIS A 117 6.03 -7.70 -20.26
C HIS A 117 4.85 -7.26 -19.41
N ILE A 118 5.13 -6.45 -18.39
CA ILE A 118 4.15 -5.81 -17.53
C ILE A 118 4.19 -4.31 -17.81
N PRO A 119 3.24 -3.77 -18.59
CA PRO A 119 3.21 -2.34 -18.90
C PRO A 119 2.52 -1.56 -17.76
N GLY A 120 3.04 -0.36 -17.46
CA GLY A 120 2.37 0.64 -16.64
C GLY A 120 1.23 1.33 -17.36
N LEU A 121 0.92 2.56 -16.94
CA LEU A 121 -0.01 3.42 -17.64
C LEU A 121 0.66 3.93 -18.94
N GLY A 122 0.04 3.70 -20.08
CA GLY A 122 0.53 4.12 -21.40
C GLY A 122 -0.59 4.59 -22.29
N PHE A 123 -0.23 5.17 -23.41
CA PHE A 123 -1.18 5.70 -24.40
C PHE A 123 -1.72 4.62 -25.33
N ASP A 124 -0.83 3.75 -25.81
CA ASP A 124 -1.13 2.74 -26.84
C ASP A 124 -1.51 1.36 -26.28
N GLY A 125 -1.46 1.20 -24.96
CA GLY A 125 -1.69 -0.07 -24.28
C GLY A 125 -0.56 -1.09 -24.44
N LEU A 126 0.53 -0.74 -25.10
CA LEU A 126 1.71 -1.59 -25.30
C LEU A 126 2.85 -1.18 -24.37
N VAL A 127 3.19 0.10 -24.34
CA VAL A 127 4.31 0.65 -23.58
C VAL A 127 3.80 1.65 -22.57
N GLY A 128 4.22 1.48 -21.31
CA GLY A 128 3.91 2.39 -20.23
C GLY A 128 4.81 3.62 -20.21
N TYR A 129 4.28 4.75 -19.80
CA TYR A 129 5.06 5.97 -19.56
C TYR A 129 5.89 5.85 -18.28
N SER A 130 7.12 6.37 -18.30
CA SER A 130 7.91 6.56 -17.09
C SER A 130 7.21 7.55 -16.15
N PRO A 131 6.85 7.16 -14.92
CA PRO A 131 6.30 8.10 -13.92
C PRO A 131 7.27 9.26 -13.63
N ILE A 132 8.58 8.98 -13.63
CA ILE A 132 9.63 9.98 -13.41
C ILE A 132 9.64 11.01 -14.56
N ALA A 133 9.58 10.54 -15.81
CA ALA A 133 9.56 11.45 -16.97
C ALA A 133 8.28 12.32 -17.00
N MET A 134 7.14 11.75 -16.61
CA MET A 134 5.87 12.48 -16.54
C MET A 134 5.86 13.54 -15.44
N ALA A 135 6.53 13.26 -14.31
CA ALA A 135 6.59 14.13 -13.16
C ALA A 135 7.90 14.95 -13.07
N LYS A 136 8.66 15.04 -14.15
CA LYS A 136 9.99 15.68 -14.17
C LYS A 136 10.05 17.07 -13.55
N ASN A 137 9.02 17.88 -13.72
CA ASN A 137 8.98 19.26 -13.20
C ASN A 137 8.82 19.26 -11.67
N ALA A 138 7.96 18.40 -11.12
CA ALA A 138 7.77 18.27 -9.66
C ALA A 138 9.04 17.75 -9.01
N ILE A 139 9.67 16.73 -9.58
CA ILE A 139 10.93 16.16 -9.11
C ILE A 139 12.07 17.18 -9.21
N GLY A 140 12.18 17.89 -10.35
CA GLY A 140 13.16 18.95 -10.54
C GLY A 140 13.01 20.09 -9.55
N MET A 141 11.79 20.49 -9.22
CA MET A 141 11.52 21.48 -8.17
C MET A 141 11.97 20.99 -6.79
N ALA A 142 11.69 19.73 -6.45
CA ALA A 142 12.14 19.15 -5.18
C ALA A 142 13.66 19.13 -5.04
N ILE A 143 14.37 18.72 -6.10
CA ILE A 143 15.85 18.75 -6.18
C ILE A 143 16.38 20.19 -6.02
N ALA A 144 15.80 21.15 -6.75
CA ALA A 144 16.21 22.56 -6.66
C ALA A 144 15.98 23.13 -5.25
N CYS A 145 14.88 22.79 -4.58
CA CYS A 145 14.64 23.18 -3.19
C CYS A 145 15.66 22.58 -2.24
N GLU A 146 16.02 21.32 -2.44
CA GLU A 146 17.04 20.65 -1.63
C GLU A 146 18.42 21.28 -1.81
N GLU A 147 18.84 21.51 -3.04
CA GLU A 147 20.12 22.18 -3.35
C GLU A 147 20.16 23.61 -2.80
N TYR A 148 19.07 24.37 -2.93
CA TYR A 148 18.98 25.70 -2.36
C TYR A 148 19.19 25.67 -0.83
N GLY A 149 18.47 24.80 -0.14
CA GLY A 149 18.62 24.64 1.31
C GLY A 149 20.02 24.22 1.71
N ALA A 150 20.58 23.22 1.02
CA ALA A 150 21.95 22.75 1.29
C ALA A 150 22.99 23.89 1.12
N LYS A 151 22.92 24.64 0.03
CA LYS A 151 23.82 25.79 -0.23
C LYS A 151 23.61 26.91 0.79
N PHE A 152 22.36 27.21 1.16
CA PHE A 152 22.06 28.23 2.15
C PHE A 152 22.68 27.90 3.53
N PHE A 153 22.44 26.69 4.02
CA PHE A 153 23.00 26.26 5.31
C PHE A 153 24.52 26.07 5.27
N ALA A 154 25.06 25.57 4.15
CA ALA A 154 26.53 25.47 3.99
C ALA A 154 27.24 26.83 4.02
N ASN A 155 26.54 27.89 3.58
CA ASN A 155 27.06 29.27 3.64
C ASN A 155 26.76 29.98 4.96
N GLY A 156 26.42 29.25 6.03
CA GLY A 156 26.20 29.81 7.37
C GLY A 156 24.81 30.45 7.55
N ALA A 157 23.84 30.07 6.72
CA ALA A 157 22.48 30.57 6.74
C ALA A 157 22.37 32.11 6.53
N ALA A 158 23.38 32.71 5.94
CA ALA A 158 23.40 34.14 5.59
C ALA A 158 22.96 34.33 4.12
N PRO A 159 21.99 35.19 3.85
CA PRO A 159 21.65 35.53 2.48
C PRO A 159 22.83 36.26 1.80
N GLY A 160 22.94 36.06 0.47
CA GLY A 160 23.87 36.84 -0.33
C GLY A 160 23.58 38.35 -0.21
N GLY A 161 24.60 39.17 -0.25
CA GLY A 161 24.42 40.62 -0.13
C GLY A 161 25.46 41.39 -0.89
N VAL A 162 25.28 42.71 -0.91
CA VAL A 162 26.20 43.69 -1.46
C VAL A 162 26.90 44.40 -0.34
N LEU A 163 28.23 44.49 -0.44
CA LEU A 163 29.03 45.40 0.38
C LEU A 163 29.12 46.73 -0.35
N GLU A 164 28.52 47.77 0.19
CA GLU A 164 28.53 49.11 -0.35
C GLU A 164 29.64 49.91 0.35
N HIS A 165 30.41 50.69 -0.42
CA HIS A 165 31.45 51.58 0.09
C HIS A 165 31.24 52.99 -0.52
N PRO A 166 31.31 54.07 0.29
CA PRO A 166 31.05 55.42 -0.19
C PRO A 166 32.09 55.97 -1.18
N GLY A 167 33.26 55.33 -1.28
CA GLY A 167 34.30 55.64 -2.21
C GLY A 167 34.64 54.49 -3.17
N THR A 168 35.78 54.60 -3.87
CA THR A 168 36.24 53.55 -4.79
C THR A 168 37.10 52.52 -4.06
N ILE A 169 36.73 51.27 -4.15
CA ILE A 169 37.52 50.13 -3.65
C ILE A 169 38.59 49.81 -4.69
N LYS A 170 39.88 49.89 -4.28
CA LYS A 170 41.01 49.60 -5.19
C LYS A 170 41.10 48.15 -5.60
N ASP A 171 40.71 47.21 -4.73
CA ASP A 171 40.70 45.77 -5.00
C ASP A 171 39.43 45.11 -4.47
N PRO A 172 38.33 45.10 -5.27
CA PRO A 172 37.07 44.49 -4.89
C PRO A 172 37.16 42.97 -4.69
N GLN A 173 38.08 42.31 -5.38
CA GLN A 173 38.31 40.88 -5.31
C GLN A 173 38.81 40.47 -3.92
N ARG A 174 39.84 41.18 -3.43
CA ARG A 174 40.40 40.96 -2.09
C ARG A 174 39.37 41.17 -0.98
N VAL A 175 38.51 42.18 -1.12
CA VAL A 175 37.45 42.44 -0.12
C VAL A 175 36.45 41.30 -0.12
N ARG A 176 36.06 40.77 -1.29
CA ARG A 176 35.15 39.62 -1.42
C ARG A 176 35.75 38.35 -0.82
N GLU A 177 37.03 38.06 -1.10
CA GLU A 177 37.72 36.89 -0.57
C GLU A 177 37.87 36.96 0.95
N SER A 178 38.25 38.14 1.48
CA SER A 178 38.33 38.38 2.93
C SER A 178 36.97 38.21 3.62
N TRP A 179 35.92 38.73 3.03
CA TRP A 179 34.56 38.57 3.53
C TRP A 179 34.17 37.10 3.55
N GLN A 180 34.38 36.38 2.43
CA GLN A 180 34.02 34.99 2.30
C GLN A 180 34.79 34.06 3.25
N SER A 181 36.09 34.34 3.47
CA SER A 181 36.90 33.55 4.41
C SER A 181 36.51 33.79 5.87
N THR A 182 36.00 34.98 6.19
CA THR A 182 35.67 35.36 7.58
C THR A 182 34.23 34.98 7.95
N PHE A 183 33.30 35.15 7.04
CA PHE A 183 31.85 35.00 7.29
C PHE A 183 31.19 33.88 6.47
N GLY A 184 31.87 33.34 5.45
CA GLY A 184 31.38 32.21 4.68
C GLY A 184 31.56 30.87 5.41
N GLY A 185 30.66 29.91 5.12
CA GLY A 185 30.70 28.56 5.66
C GLY A 185 29.95 28.38 6.98
N SER A 186 29.50 27.15 7.24
CA SER A 186 28.69 26.78 8.42
C SER A 186 29.43 27.00 9.75
N GLY A 187 30.75 26.89 9.75
CA GLY A 187 31.61 27.15 10.94
C GLY A 187 31.73 28.61 11.34
N ASN A 188 31.31 29.53 10.47
CA ASN A 188 31.40 30.98 10.69
C ASN A 188 30.01 31.63 10.90
N ALA A 189 28.97 30.81 10.99
CA ALA A 189 27.62 31.29 11.27
C ALA A 189 27.57 32.12 12.56
N ASN A 190 26.81 33.21 12.54
CA ASN A 190 26.59 34.12 13.67
C ASN A 190 27.83 34.94 14.12
N LYS A 191 28.92 35.04 13.34
CA LYS A 191 30.00 35.96 13.63
C LYS A 191 29.56 37.41 13.41
N ILE A 192 29.98 38.28 14.32
CA ILE A 192 29.72 39.73 14.21
C ILE A 192 30.65 40.31 13.15
N ALA A 193 30.08 40.99 12.16
CA ALA A 193 30.81 41.74 11.17
C ALA A 193 31.07 43.16 11.66
N VAL A 194 32.34 43.61 11.64
CA VAL A 194 32.70 45.01 11.85
C VAL A 194 32.98 45.61 10.50
N LEU A 195 32.25 46.62 10.10
CA LEU A 195 32.39 47.33 8.82
C LEU A 195 33.08 48.67 9.07
N GLU A 196 34.21 48.89 8.40
CA GLU A 196 35.01 50.09 8.51
C GLU A 196 34.71 51.08 7.37
N GLU A 197 35.19 52.30 7.49
CA GLU A 197 35.16 53.35 6.46
C GLU A 197 33.77 53.63 5.82
N GLY A 198 32.72 53.44 6.62
CA GLY A 198 31.33 53.69 6.16
C GLY A 198 30.75 52.65 5.22
N MET A 199 31.37 51.48 5.14
CA MET A 199 30.82 50.34 4.42
C MET A 199 29.46 49.92 5.00
N LYS A 200 28.56 49.47 4.12
CA LYS A 200 27.27 48.92 4.51
C LYS A 200 27.09 47.56 3.86
N TYR A 201 26.47 46.64 4.58
CA TYR A 201 26.03 45.36 4.04
C TYR A 201 24.52 45.40 3.80
N THR A 202 24.11 45.21 2.57
CA THR A 202 22.70 45.12 2.18
C THR A 202 22.42 43.72 1.69
N PRO A 203 21.61 42.90 2.38
CA PRO A 203 21.25 41.57 1.91
C PRO A 203 20.38 41.64 0.66
N ILE A 204 20.71 40.86 -0.39
CA ILE A 204 19.96 40.80 -1.62
C ILE A 204 19.16 39.49 -1.69
N GLY A 205 19.59 38.47 -0.99
CA GLY A 205 18.94 37.16 -1.00
C GLY A 205 17.62 37.17 -0.26
N ILE A 206 16.69 36.34 -0.72
CA ILE A 206 15.46 36.02 -0.01
C ILE A 206 15.80 35.05 1.12
N SER A 207 15.40 35.34 2.36
CA SER A 207 15.58 34.40 3.47
C SER A 207 14.69 33.15 3.26
N PRO A 208 15.07 31.99 3.80
CA PRO A 208 14.23 30.79 3.74
C PRO A 208 12.84 30.98 4.32
N GLU A 209 12.69 31.85 5.31
CA GLU A 209 11.39 32.20 5.90
C GLU A 209 10.54 33.00 4.90
N GLN A 210 11.13 33.98 4.22
CA GLN A 210 10.48 34.77 3.17
C GLN A 210 10.11 33.91 1.95
N ALA A 211 10.91 32.88 1.64
CA ALA A 211 10.64 31.95 0.56
C ALA A 211 9.64 30.85 0.96
N GLN A 212 9.11 30.85 2.18
CA GLN A 212 8.27 29.75 2.70
C GLN A 212 8.92 28.38 2.44
N PHE A 213 10.21 28.30 2.68
CA PHE A 213 11.04 27.16 2.28
C PHE A 213 10.56 25.83 2.86
N LEU A 214 10.19 25.84 4.16
CA LEU A 214 9.71 24.63 4.84
C LEU A 214 8.36 24.17 4.29
N GLU A 215 7.46 25.09 4.01
CA GLU A 215 6.14 24.78 3.41
C GLU A 215 6.30 24.23 2.00
N THR A 216 7.22 24.82 1.22
CA THR A 216 7.53 24.32 -0.12
C THR A 216 8.09 22.89 -0.08
N ARG A 217 9.00 22.58 0.85
CA ARG A 217 9.52 21.22 1.01
C ARG A 217 8.44 20.22 1.41
N LYS A 218 7.56 20.58 2.33
CA LYS A 218 6.40 19.74 2.70
C LYS A 218 5.47 19.52 1.51
N PHE A 219 5.20 20.57 0.75
CA PHE A 219 4.41 20.45 -0.48
C PHE A 219 5.04 19.48 -1.49
N GLN A 220 6.37 19.54 -1.67
CA GLN A 220 7.08 18.63 -2.59
C GLN A 220 7.02 17.16 -2.15
N ILE A 221 7.07 16.87 -0.85
CA ILE A 221 6.87 15.51 -0.33
C ILE A 221 5.50 14.99 -0.76
N ASN A 222 4.45 15.79 -0.56
CA ASN A 222 3.08 15.44 -0.93
C ASN A 222 2.89 15.31 -2.45
N GLU A 223 3.55 16.16 -3.26
CA GLU A 223 3.53 16.05 -4.71
C GLU A 223 4.15 14.74 -5.19
N ILE A 224 5.32 14.36 -4.66
CA ILE A 224 5.98 13.10 -5.03
C ILE A 224 5.16 11.89 -4.56
N ALA A 225 4.64 11.92 -3.34
CA ALA A 225 3.75 10.87 -2.82
C ALA A 225 2.51 10.68 -3.72
N ARG A 226 1.94 11.78 -4.23
CA ARG A 226 0.78 11.78 -5.14
C ARG A 226 1.08 11.15 -6.50
N ILE A 227 2.30 11.32 -7.04
CA ILE A 227 2.73 10.69 -8.31
C ILE A 227 2.60 9.17 -8.21
N PHE A 228 3.01 8.60 -7.08
CA PHE A 228 2.95 7.15 -6.83
C PHE A 228 1.67 6.71 -6.13
N ARG A 229 0.74 7.65 -5.83
CA ARG A 229 -0.50 7.41 -5.07
C ARG A 229 -0.23 6.77 -3.71
N VAL A 230 0.85 7.17 -3.05
CA VAL A 230 1.20 6.72 -1.71
C VAL A 230 0.66 7.74 -0.70
N PRO A 231 -0.11 7.33 0.31
CA PRO A 231 -0.57 8.23 1.36
C PRO A 231 0.60 8.88 2.10
N PRO A 232 0.52 10.18 2.47
CA PRO A 232 1.63 10.89 3.11
C PRO A 232 2.14 10.24 4.39
N HIS A 233 1.27 9.64 5.20
CA HIS A 233 1.68 8.95 6.44
C HIS A 233 2.65 7.78 6.17
N MET A 234 2.55 7.10 5.01
CA MET A 234 3.45 6.00 4.64
C MET A 234 4.87 6.47 4.26
N VAL A 235 5.04 7.74 3.96
CA VAL A 235 6.35 8.38 3.73
C VAL A 235 6.80 9.24 4.91
N GLY A 236 6.16 9.07 6.09
CA GLY A 236 6.54 9.72 7.34
C GLY A 236 5.95 11.11 7.57
N ASP A 237 5.05 11.59 6.72
CA ASP A 237 4.32 12.84 6.95
C ASP A 237 3.03 12.56 7.73
N LEU A 238 3.08 12.79 9.05
CA LEU A 238 1.98 12.54 9.99
C LEU A 238 1.21 13.81 10.37
N GLU A 239 1.53 14.96 9.79
CA GLU A 239 1.01 16.28 10.23
C GLU A 239 -0.52 16.38 10.22
N LYS A 240 -1.19 15.68 9.28
CA LYS A 240 -2.65 15.67 9.15
C LYS A 240 -3.27 14.30 9.44
N SER A 241 -2.55 13.45 10.16
CA SER A 241 -2.95 12.06 10.37
C SER A 241 -3.50 11.87 11.79
N SER A 242 -4.73 11.32 11.90
CA SER A 242 -5.28 10.74 13.12
C SER A 242 -5.27 9.21 13.00
N PHE A 243 -5.32 8.48 14.10
CA PHE A 243 -5.29 7.01 14.08
C PHE A 243 -6.39 6.40 13.20
N SER A 244 -7.62 6.89 13.31
CA SER A 244 -8.74 6.43 12.47
C SER A 244 -8.54 6.74 10.97
N ASN A 245 -7.90 7.87 10.68
CA ASN A 245 -7.61 8.28 9.31
C ASN A 245 -6.51 7.43 8.67
N ILE A 246 -5.49 7.04 9.45
CA ILE A 246 -4.38 6.18 8.99
C ILE A 246 -4.89 4.80 8.58
N GLU A 247 -5.78 4.20 9.37
CA GLU A 247 -6.37 2.90 9.06
C GLU A 247 -7.19 2.96 7.75
N GLN A 248 -8.07 3.95 7.64
CA GLN A 248 -8.86 4.16 6.42
C GLN A 248 -7.98 4.41 5.19
N GLN A 249 -6.95 5.27 5.32
CA GLN A 249 -6.00 5.53 4.22
C GLN A 249 -5.18 4.29 3.85
N SER A 250 -4.88 3.41 4.80
CA SER A 250 -4.18 2.16 4.54
C SER A 250 -5.04 1.20 3.72
N LEU A 251 -6.33 1.09 4.02
CA LEU A 251 -7.29 0.33 3.21
C LEU A 251 -7.46 0.91 1.81
N GLU A 252 -7.56 2.23 1.71
CA GLU A 252 -7.63 2.94 0.43
C GLU A 252 -6.37 2.73 -0.42
N PHE A 253 -5.19 2.71 0.20
CA PHE A 253 -3.93 2.40 -0.49
C PHE A 253 -3.96 0.99 -1.11
N VAL A 254 -4.47 0.00 -0.40
CA VAL A 254 -4.62 -1.35 -0.95
C VAL A 254 -5.59 -1.33 -2.13
N LYS A 255 -6.77 -0.71 -1.98
CA LYS A 255 -7.84 -0.72 -2.98
C LYS A 255 -7.52 0.12 -4.22
N TYR A 256 -6.97 1.32 -4.06
CA TYR A 256 -6.81 2.27 -5.16
C TYR A 256 -5.39 2.34 -5.72
N THR A 257 -4.39 1.91 -4.95
CA THR A 257 -2.99 1.95 -5.39
C THR A 257 -2.44 0.57 -5.70
N LEU A 258 -2.55 -0.39 -4.78
CA LEU A 258 -1.98 -1.71 -4.98
C LEU A 258 -2.81 -2.57 -5.95
N GLU A 259 -4.11 -2.65 -5.78
CA GLU A 259 -4.97 -3.54 -6.59
C GLU A 259 -4.79 -3.35 -8.11
N PRO A 260 -4.74 -2.13 -8.67
CA PRO A 260 -4.47 -1.95 -10.09
C PRO A 260 -3.13 -2.53 -10.55
N TRP A 261 -2.09 -2.47 -9.71
CA TRP A 261 -0.81 -3.10 -9.99
C TRP A 261 -0.89 -4.62 -9.94
N LEU A 262 -1.57 -5.18 -8.94
CA LEU A 262 -1.75 -6.63 -8.79
C LEU A 262 -2.48 -7.20 -10.01
N VAL A 263 -3.56 -6.56 -10.45
CA VAL A 263 -4.31 -6.97 -11.64
C VAL A 263 -3.44 -6.93 -12.91
N ARG A 264 -2.61 -5.89 -13.09
CA ARG A 264 -1.67 -5.82 -14.24
C ARG A 264 -0.71 -6.99 -14.25
N TRP A 265 -0.16 -7.32 -13.10
CA TRP A 265 0.75 -8.47 -12.95
C TRP A 265 0.03 -9.78 -13.23
N GLU A 266 -1.09 -10.04 -12.58
CA GLU A 266 -1.90 -11.24 -12.74
C GLU A 266 -2.26 -11.47 -14.21
N GLN A 267 -2.75 -10.43 -14.88
CA GLN A 267 -3.13 -10.52 -16.30
C GLN A 267 -1.93 -10.68 -17.24
N SER A 268 -0.80 -10.03 -16.96
CA SER A 268 0.42 -10.19 -17.77
C SER A 268 0.98 -11.60 -17.64
N ILE A 269 1.02 -12.15 -16.44
CA ILE A 269 1.40 -13.54 -16.16
C ILE A 269 0.46 -14.50 -16.88
N GLN A 270 -0.86 -14.31 -16.69
CA GLN A 270 -1.88 -15.15 -17.34
C GLN A 270 -1.75 -15.15 -18.86
N ARG A 271 -1.47 -13.98 -19.46
CA ARG A 271 -1.34 -13.84 -20.90
C ARG A 271 -0.12 -14.56 -21.46
N THR A 272 1.02 -14.52 -20.73
CA THR A 272 2.34 -14.84 -21.31
C THR A 272 2.88 -16.18 -20.87
N LEU A 273 2.65 -16.59 -19.62
CA LEU A 273 3.24 -17.82 -19.06
C LEU A 273 2.37 -19.05 -19.31
N PHE A 274 1.06 -18.86 -19.46
CA PHE A 274 0.11 -19.98 -19.66
C PHE A 274 -0.18 -20.24 -21.11
N SER A 275 -0.28 -21.50 -21.47
CA SER A 275 -0.82 -21.97 -22.75
C SER A 275 -2.31 -21.70 -22.87
N ALA A 276 -2.89 -21.85 -24.06
CA ALA A 276 -4.31 -21.65 -24.28
C ALA A 276 -5.21 -22.59 -23.46
N GLU A 277 -4.74 -23.82 -23.24
CA GLU A 277 -5.47 -24.82 -22.43
C GLU A 277 -5.35 -24.51 -20.93
N GLU A 278 -4.14 -24.19 -20.45
CA GLU A 278 -3.91 -23.85 -19.05
C GLU A 278 -4.69 -22.61 -18.60
N LYS A 279 -4.90 -21.62 -19.48
CA LYS A 279 -5.71 -20.42 -19.20
C LYS A 279 -7.17 -20.72 -18.84
N LYS A 280 -7.70 -21.89 -19.24
CA LYS A 280 -9.05 -22.31 -18.90
C LYS A 280 -9.14 -22.94 -17.51
N GLN A 281 -8.02 -23.48 -17.01
CA GLN A 281 -7.97 -24.29 -15.81
C GLN A 281 -7.26 -23.59 -14.65
N TYR A 282 -6.30 -22.71 -14.94
CA TYR A 282 -5.43 -22.09 -13.96
C TYR A 282 -5.48 -20.58 -14.01
N PHE A 283 -5.26 -19.95 -12.88
CA PHE A 283 -5.07 -18.52 -12.77
C PHE A 283 -4.14 -18.17 -11.60
N THR A 284 -3.50 -17.01 -11.69
CA THR A 284 -2.67 -16.49 -10.61
C THR A 284 -3.42 -15.41 -9.85
N LYS A 285 -3.22 -15.36 -8.53
CA LYS A 285 -3.81 -14.33 -7.67
C LYS A 285 -2.87 -13.97 -6.53
N PHE A 286 -2.69 -12.67 -6.30
CA PHE A 286 -2.02 -12.19 -5.10
C PHE A 286 -2.94 -12.32 -3.89
N ASN A 287 -2.38 -12.78 -2.79
CA ASN A 287 -3.09 -12.76 -1.51
C ASN A 287 -2.85 -11.44 -0.80
N VAL A 288 -3.89 -10.61 -0.72
CA VAL A 288 -3.89 -9.31 -0.04
C VAL A 288 -4.48 -9.36 1.36
N GLU A 289 -4.99 -10.50 1.79
CA GLU A 289 -5.68 -10.66 3.08
C GLU A 289 -4.82 -10.16 4.25
N GLY A 290 -3.50 -10.41 4.22
CA GLY A 290 -2.57 -9.92 5.24
C GLY A 290 -2.53 -8.40 5.38
N LEU A 291 -2.77 -7.65 4.30
CA LEU A 291 -2.82 -6.17 4.32
C LEU A 291 -4.19 -5.63 4.71
N LEU A 292 -5.25 -6.39 4.43
CA LEU A 292 -6.63 -6.04 4.76
C LEU A 292 -7.01 -6.47 6.17
N ARG A 293 -6.19 -7.31 6.78
CA ARG A 293 -6.37 -7.71 8.18
C ARG A 293 -6.20 -6.49 9.06
N GLY A 294 -7.32 -5.98 9.59
CA GLY A 294 -7.35 -4.95 10.62
C GLY A 294 -6.57 -5.37 11.87
N ASP A 295 -6.77 -4.65 12.95
CA ASP A 295 -6.21 -5.04 14.24
C ASP A 295 -6.61 -6.49 14.63
N TYR A 296 -5.92 -7.03 15.61
CA TYR A 296 -6.17 -8.40 16.09
C TYR A 296 -7.64 -8.61 16.51
N ALA A 297 -8.26 -7.61 17.14
CA ALA A 297 -9.64 -7.69 17.60
C ALA A 297 -10.64 -7.78 16.44
N SER A 298 -10.50 -6.92 15.43
CA SER A 298 -11.34 -6.94 14.21
C SER A 298 -11.22 -8.26 13.46
N ARG A 299 -10.00 -8.81 13.38
CA ARG A 299 -9.74 -10.11 12.75
C ARG A 299 -10.42 -11.25 13.50
N MET A 300 -10.24 -11.32 14.82
CA MET A 300 -10.88 -12.35 15.64
C MET A 300 -12.41 -12.27 15.58
N ASN A 301 -12.98 -11.08 15.59
CA ASN A 301 -14.42 -10.87 15.39
C ASN A 301 -14.88 -11.33 14.00
N GLY A 302 -14.10 -11.09 12.97
CA GLY A 302 -14.35 -11.58 11.62
C GLY A 302 -14.38 -13.12 11.56
N TYR A 303 -13.41 -13.78 12.20
CA TYR A 303 -13.38 -15.25 12.31
C TYR A 303 -14.54 -15.81 13.12
N ALA A 304 -14.90 -15.17 14.23
CA ALA A 304 -16.06 -15.58 15.02
C ALA A 304 -17.34 -15.51 14.18
N THR A 305 -17.53 -14.42 13.44
CA THR A 305 -18.65 -14.23 12.52
C THR A 305 -18.67 -15.29 11.40
N ALA A 306 -17.51 -15.52 10.77
CA ALA A 306 -17.39 -16.51 9.70
C ALA A 306 -17.68 -17.93 10.19
N ARG A 307 -17.20 -18.28 11.39
CA ARG A 307 -17.47 -19.57 12.04
C ARG A 307 -18.94 -19.78 12.39
N GLN A 308 -19.58 -18.74 12.95
CA GLN A 308 -21.00 -18.78 13.37
C GLN A 308 -21.96 -18.85 12.17
N ASN A 309 -21.56 -18.33 11.00
CA ASN A 309 -22.37 -18.34 9.78
C ASN A 309 -22.01 -19.47 8.82
N GLY A 310 -21.15 -20.40 9.20
CA GLY A 310 -20.81 -21.56 8.39
C GLY A 310 -19.92 -21.28 7.18
N TRP A 311 -19.22 -20.13 7.13
CA TRP A 311 -18.33 -19.79 6.01
C TRP A 311 -16.94 -20.38 6.16
N MET A 312 -16.49 -20.62 7.42
CA MET A 312 -15.17 -21.15 7.73
C MET A 312 -15.23 -22.26 8.75
N SER A 313 -14.44 -23.29 8.54
CA SER A 313 -14.15 -24.33 9.52
C SER A 313 -13.13 -23.83 10.55
N ALA A 314 -12.92 -24.59 11.64
CA ALA A 314 -11.84 -24.29 12.59
C ALA A 314 -10.46 -24.39 11.90
N ASN A 315 -10.28 -25.38 11.03
CA ASN A 315 -9.03 -25.59 10.32
C ASN A 315 -8.74 -24.51 9.28
N ASP A 316 -9.75 -23.91 8.62
CA ASP A 316 -9.56 -22.77 7.74
C ASP A 316 -8.96 -21.57 8.51
N ILE A 317 -9.49 -21.30 9.72
CA ILE A 317 -8.98 -20.22 10.59
C ILE A 317 -7.56 -20.53 11.06
N ARG A 318 -7.31 -21.77 11.49
CA ARG A 318 -6.00 -22.21 11.97
C ARG A 318 -4.94 -22.14 10.88
N GLU A 319 -5.28 -22.51 9.64
CA GLU A 319 -4.38 -22.35 8.48
C GLU A 319 -4.03 -20.88 8.23
N LEU A 320 -5.00 -19.96 8.34
CA LEU A 320 -4.76 -18.52 8.20
C LEU A 320 -3.88 -17.94 9.31
N GLU A 321 -3.88 -18.54 10.51
CA GLU A 321 -3.09 -18.10 11.66
C GLU A 321 -1.80 -18.95 11.85
N ASN A 322 -1.43 -19.79 10.87
CA ASN A 322 -0.27 -20.70 10.94
C ASN A 322 -0.29 -21.62 12.18
N MET A 323 -1.47 -22.11 12.56
CA MET A 323 -1.65 -23.07 13.66
C MET A 323 -1.78 -24.49 13.10
N ASP A 324 -1.38 -25.49 13.90
CA ASP A 324 -1.57 -26.90 13.56
C ASP A 324 -3.06 -27.24 13.37
N ARG A 325 -3.36 -28.07 12.39
CA ARG A 325 -4.75 -28.49 12.12
C ARG A 325 -5.29 -29.38 13.24
N ILE A 326 -6.57 -29.24 13.54
CA ILE A 326 -7.33 -30.17 14.38
C ILE A 326 -7.67 -31.39 13.52
N PRO A 327 -7.54 -32.65 14.03
CA PRO A 327 -7.94 -33.84 13.32
C PRO A 327 -9.42 -33.77 12.86
N ALA A 328 -9.71 -34.38 11.70
CA ALA A 328 -11.08 -34.41 11.16
C ALA A 328 -12.08 -35.11 12.12
N GLU A 329 -11.62 -36.14 12.83
CA GLU A 329 -12.36 -36.84 13.87
C GLU A 329 -12.77 -35.98 15.06
N ASP A 330 -11.97 -34.94 15.36
CA ASP A 330 -12.24 -33.94 16.39
C ASP A 330 -13.05 -32.74 15.86
N GLY A 331 -13.54 -32.81 14.61
CA GLY A 331 -14.40 -31.80 14.03
C GLY A 331 -13.71 -30.56 13.51
N GLY A 332 -12.40 -30.62 13.25
CA GLY A 332 -11.60 -29.49 12.76
C GLY A 332 -12.10 -28.89 11.45
N ASP A 333 -12.61 -29.74 10.54
CA ASP A 333 -13.10 -29.35 9.21
C ASP A 333 -14.63 -29.15 9.16
N LEU A 334 -15.34 -29.18 10.30
CA LEU A 334 -16.78 -28.97 10.34
C LEU A 334 -17.13 -27.50 10.15
N TYR A 335 -18.06 -27.23 9.22
CA TYR A 335 -18.72 -25.94 9.06
C TYR A 335 -19.92 -25.91 10.00
N LEU A 336 -19.93 -24.99 10.95
CA LEU A 336 -20.97 -24.84 11.94
C LEU A 336 -21.83 -23.62 11.64
N ILE A 337 -23.14 -23.76 11.84
CA ILE A 337 -24.11 -22.67 11.71
C ILE A 337 -24.79 -22.46 13.06
N ASN A 338 -25.12 -21.23 13.41
CA ASN A 338 -25.91 -20.93 14.59
C ASN A 338 -27.34 -21.49 14.35
N GLY A 339 -27.76 -22.42 15.23
CA GLY A 339 -29.06 -23.09 15.14
C GLY A 339 -30.30 -22.18 15.24
N ASN A 340 -30.10 -20.91 15.61
CA ASN A 340 -31.16 -19.91 15.63
C ASN A 340 -31.48 -19.33 14.24
N MET A 341 -30.72 -19.67 13.19
CA MET A 341 -30.99 -19.27 11.81
C MET A 341 -31.74 -20.38 11.10
N LEU A 342 -32.96 -20.09 10.66
CA LEU A 342 -33.78 -20.99 9.88
C LEU A 342 -33.86 -20.51 8.43
N PRO A 343 -33.98 -21.43 7.43
CA PRO A 343 -34.36 -21.06 6.09
C PRO A 343 -35.67 -20.27 6.11
N LEU A 344 -35.74 -19.21 5.28
CA LEU A 344 -36.93 -18.35 5.23
C LEU A 344 -38.24 -19.14 5.00
N GLY A 345 -38.17 -20.25 4.26
CA GLY A 345 -39.34 -21.16 4.04
C GLY A 345 -39.80 -21.90 5.31
N ASN A 346 -38.93 -21.95 6.36
CA ASN A 346 -39.24 -22.62 7.62
C ASN A 346 -39.38 -21.62 8.80
N ALA A 347 -39.52 -20.33 8.48
CA ALA A 347 -39.57 -19.27 9.49
C ALA A 347 -40.79 -19.36 10.44
N GLY A 348 -41.77 -20.18 10.14
CA GLY A 348 -42.93 -20.48 11.01
C GLY A 348 -42.87 -21.82 11.74
N ALA A 349 -41.85 -22.66 11.46
CA ALA A 349 -41.81 -24.04 11.95
C ALA A 349 -41.76 -24.21 13.48
N PHE A 350 -41.35 -23.15 14.20
CA PHE A 350 -41.36 -23.13 15.68
C PHE A 350 -42.51 -22.32 16.28
N ALA A 351 -43.34 -21.65 15.44
CA ALA A 351 -44.51 -20.92 15.92
C ALA A 351 -45.66 -21.88 16.26
N ASP A 352 -45.65 -23.08 15.69
CA ASP A 352 -46.71 -24.09 15.85
C ASP A 352 -46.43 -25.13 16.93
N THR A 353 -45.32 -25.06 17.64
CA THR A 353 -45.06 -25.86 18.87
C THR A 353 -45.51 -25.10 20.10
N GLN A 354 -46.80 -24.79 20.18
CA GLN A 354 -47.40 -24.68 21.51
C GLN A 354 -47.68 -26.12 22.02
N PRO A 355 -47.37 -26.46 23.28
CA PRO A 355 -47.80 -27.73 23.81
C PRO A 355 -49.33 -27.75 23.83
N ASN A 356 -49.91 -28.68 23.06
CA ASN A 356 -51.31 -29.04 23.26
C ASN A 356 -51.45 -29.50 24.71
N ASP A 357 -52.13 -28.69 25.48
CA ASP A 357 -52.66 -29.04 26.78
C ASP A 357 -53.92 -29.87 26.62
N ASP A 358 -53.76 -31.16 26.30
CA ASP A 358 -54.79 -32.17 26.36
C ASP A 358 -54.24 -33.39 27.15
N GLY A 359 -54.29 -33.27 28.46
CA GLY A 359 -53.95 -34.40 29.33
C GLY A 359 -54.33 -34.10 30.76
N LYS A 360 -55.64 -34.31 31.06
CA LYS A 360 -56.10 -34.53 32.41
C LYS A 360 -55.32 -35.71 33.00
N GLU A 361 -54.55 -35.46 34.04
CA GLU A 361 -54.23 -36.46 35.05
C GLU A 361 -54.39 -35.85 36.43
N GLU A 362 -55.14 -36.58 37.21
CA GLU A 362 -55.59 -36.29 38.55
C GLU A 362 -54.39 -36.17 39.51
N ASN A 363 -54.52 -35.18 40.38
CA ASN A 363 -53.66 -34.95 41.52
C ASN A 363 -53.99 -35.88 42.65
N PRO A 364 -53.08 -36.48 43.41
CA PRO A 364 -53.26 -36.59 44.82
C PRO A 364 -52.07 -35.96 45.59
N ASP A 365 -52.50 -35.25 46.62
CA ASP A 365 -51.79 -34.83 47.84
C ASP A 365 -51.18 -33.43 47.82
N GLU A 366 -52.02 -32.52 48.30
CA GLU A 366 -51.71 -31.30 49.00
C GLU A 366 -50.81 -31.56 50.21
N GLU A 367 -49.67 -30.94 50.33
CA GLU A 367 -49.11 -30.52 51.59
C GLU A 367 -48.75 -29.06 51.57
N VAL A 368 -49.57 -28.32 52.28
CA VAL A 368 -49.46 -26.90 52.59
C VAL A 368 -48.28 -26.68 53.49
N LEU A 369 -47.33 -25.91 53.16
CA LEU A 369 -46.44 -25.26 54.10
C LEU A 369 -46.49 -23.73 53.91
N GLU A 370 -47.26 -23.13 54.84
CA GLU A 370 -47.20 -21.71 55.14
C GLU A 370 -45.80 -21.33 55.62
N VAL A 371 -45.23 -20.29 55.09
CA VAL A 371 -44.14 -19.56 55.71
C VAL A 371 -44.47 -18.08 55.71
N GLU A 372 -44.53 -17.57 56.90
CA GLU A 372 -44.92 -16.24 57.37
C GLU A 372 -44.14 -15.09 56.71
N GLU A 373 -44.89 -14.03 56.49
CA GLU A 373 -44.40 -12.67 56.33
C GLU A 373 -43.82 -12.17 57.65
N GLN A 374 -42.64 -11.60 57.62
CA GLN A 374 -42.17 -10.69 58.65
C GLN A 374 -41.78 -9.36 57.99
N ASP A 375 -42.63 -8.39 58.29
CA ASP A 375 -42.37 -6.98 58.21
C ASP A 375 -41.15 -6.58 59.04
N GLY A 376 -40.37 -5.66 58.54
CA GLY A 376 -39.28 -5.00 59.24
C GLY A 376 -39.02 -3.64 58.68
N ASP A 377 -39.77 -2.69 59.18
CA ASP A 377 -39.66 -1.24 59.05
C ASP A 377 -38.35 -0.73 59.70
N GLU A 378 -37.72 0.28 59.09
CA GLU A 378 -37.10 1.48 59.71
C GLU A 378 -36.19 2.19 58.69
N SER A 379 -36.67 3.32 58.19
CA SER A 379 -36.36 4.70 58.50
C SER A 379 -34.90 5.14 58.50
N GLY A 380 -34.63 6.18 57.73
CA GLY A 380 -33.46 7.04 57.87
C GLY A 380 -33.13 7.87 56.65
N GLU A 381 -33.75 8.99 56.58
CA GLU A 381 -33.33 10.34 56.16
C GLU A 381 -31.84 10.48 55.82
N SER A 382 -31.35 11.26 54.88
CA SER A 382 -31.64 12.66 54.51
C SER A 382 -30.71 13.12 53.36
N ASP A 383 -31.20 14.11 52.67
CA ASP A 383 -30.49 15.25 52.00
C ASP A 383 -29.59 14.90 50.80
N GLY A 384 -29.84 15.42 49.61
CA GLY A 384 -30.20 16.77 49.20
C GLY A 384 -29.16 17.25 48.22
N ASN A 385 -29.47 17.41 47.01
CA ASN A 385 -29.26 18.64 46.31
C ASN A 385 -29.49 18.54 44.79
N SER A 386 -30.34 19.39 44.36
CA SER A 386 -30.74 19.87 43.06
C SER A 386 -29.59 20.31 42.16
N GLY A 387 -29.79 20.16 40.85
CA GLY A 387 -28.97 20.80 39.84
C GLY A 387 -29.51 20.54 38.44
N GLU A 388 -30.54 21.34 38.08
CA GLU A 388 -30.98 21.56 36.70
C GLU A 388 -29.86 21.96 35.78
N ASN A 389 -29.93 21.55 34.51
CA ASN A 389 -29.88 22.46 33.34
C ASN A 389 -29.94 21.65 32.04
N ALA A 390 -31.07 21.69 31.38
CA ALA A 390 -31.38 22.59 30.27
C ALA A 390 -30.69 22.23 28.95
N VAL A 391 -31.50 21.69 28.08
CA VAL A 391 -31.34 21.60 26.60
C VAL A 391 -31.46 23.01 26.02
N PRO A 392 -30.76 23.38 24.96
CA PRO A 392 -31.28 24.33 24.01
C PRO A 392 -31.48 23.75 22.60
N GLU A 393 -32.56 24.24 22.07
CA GLU A 393 -33.19 23.98 20.79
C GLU A 393 -32.37 24.40 19.56
N ARG A 394 -32.78 23.78 18.46
CA ARG A 394 -32.41 24.09 17.07
C ARG A 394 -32.80 25.52 16.66
N HIS A 395 -31.93 26.14 15.88
CA HIS A 395 -32.33 27.13 14.88
C HIS A 395 -31.80 26.82 13.49
N HIS A 396 -32.74 26.55 12.60
CA HIS A 396 -32.57 26.61 11.14
C HIS A 396 -32.22 28.03 10.70
N ARG A 397 -31.24 28.21 9.84
CA ARG A 397 -31.26 29.29 8.84
C ARG A 397 -30.75 28.78 7.49
N ARG A 398 -31.65 28.80 6.52
CA ARG A 398 -31.39 28.81 5.09
C ARG A 398 -30.78 30.17 4.69
N GLY A 399 -29.87 30.19 3.76
CA GLY A 399 -29.37 31.39 3.12
C GLY A 399 -28.61 31.07 1.84
N LYS A 400 -29.20 31.40 0.75
CA LYS A 400 -28.94 31.35 -0.67
C LYS A 400 -27.53 31.81 -1.11
N LEU A 401 -27.00 31.13 -2.11
CA LEU A 401 -26.43 31.54 -3.41
C LEU A 401 -25.94 33.03 -3.53
N VAL A 402 -24.67 33.18 -3.80
CA VAL A 402 -24.13 33.72 -5.07
C VAL A 402 -22.82 32.99 -5.34
#